data_bc1866185cb33369e71b30762dc3bd60
#
_entry.id   bc1866185cb33369e71b30762dc3bd60
#
_cell.length_a   1.000
_cell.length_b   1.000
_cell.length_c   1.000
_cell.angle_alpha   90.00
_cell.angle_beta   90.00
_cell.angle_gamma   90.00
#
_symmetry.space_group_name_H-M   'P 1'
#
loop_
_entity.id
_entity.type
_entity.pdbx_description
1 polymer ?
#
loop_
_entity_poly.entity_id
_entity_poly.type
_entity_poly.pdbx_seq_one_letter_code
_entity_poly.pdbx_strand_id
1 'polypeptide(L)'
;MKNILKVSFAFFIFISVQSLEAEMVFEPKENIVLKGKISTVKTSKKYRSVEACQALCESRSSCAAFILNTQKGSCTILKNVSSEVSNEDAISGLRK
;
A
#
# COMPACT_ATOMS: atom_id res chain seq x y z
N MET A 1 -42.26 17.22 -16.07
CA MET A 1 -41.47 18.34 -15.74
C MET A 1 -40.69 18.19 -14.50
N LYS A 2 -41.28 17.94 -13.43
CA LYS A 2 -40.51 17.78 -12.23
C LYS A 2 -39.55 16.67 -12.32
N ASN A 3 -39.80 15.73 -13.13
CA ASN A 3 -38.96 14.58 -13.22
C ASN A 3 -37.54 14.93 -13.59
N ILE A 4 -37.36 16.03 -14.19
CA ILE A 4 -36.02 16.41 -14.59
C ILE A 4 -35.06 16.39 -13.45
N LEU A 5 -35.52 16.72 -12.30
CA LEU A 5 -34.63 16.82 -11.18
C LEU A 5 -33.91 15.55 -10.86
N LYS A 6 -34.59 14.47 -10.98
CA LYS A 6 -33.98 13.22 -10.60
C LYS A 6 -32.76 12.91 -11.35
N VAL A 7 -32.74 13.35 -12.54
CA VAL A 7 -31.61 13.01 -13.38
C VAL A 7 -30.30 13.45 -12.82
N SER A 8 -30.27 14.59 -12.19
CA SER A 8 -29.01 15.11 -11.74
C SER A 8 -28.38 14.31 -10.63
N PHE A 9 -29.14 13.57 -9.91
CA PHE A 9 -28.56 12.80 -8.83
C PHE A 9 -27.56 11.80 -9.27
N ALA A 10 -27.85 11.18 -10.34
CA ALA A 10 -27.02 10.09 -10.79
C ALA A 10 -25.57 10.49 -10.97
N PHE A 11 -25.33 11.70 -11.25
CA PHE A 11 -23.96 12.11 -11.52
C PHE A 11 -23.06 12.02 -10.34
N PHE A 12 -23.51 12.40 -9.21
CA PHE A 12 -22.67 12.42 -8.04
C PHE A 12 -22.08 11.08 -7.74
N ILE A 13 -22.85 10.08 -7.98
CA ILE A 13 -22.40 8.74 -7.64
C ILE A 13 -21.18 8.34 -8.41
N PHE A 14 -21.06 8.78 -9.61
CA PHE A 14 -19.93 8.41 -10.43
C PHE A 14 -18.62 8.88 -9.87
N ILE A 15 -18.64 10.07 -9.32
CA ILE A 15 -17.41 10.67 -8.83
C ILE A 15 -16.79 9.85 -7.72
N SER A 16 -17.62 9.35 -6.83
CA SER A 16 -17.07 8.62 -5.72
C SER A 16 -16.43 7.31 -6.17
N VAL A 17 -16.90 6.76 -7.25
CA VAL A 17 -16.33 5.52 -7.73
C VAL A 17 -14.89 5.69 -8.14
N GLN A 18 -14.57 6.81 -8.72
CA GLN A 18 -13.22 7.03 -9.21
C GLN A 18 -12.20 7.05 -8.11
N SER A 19 -12.54 7.60 -6.98
CA SER A 19 -11.56 7.69 -5.91
C SER A 19 -11.18 6.32 -5.38
N LEU A 20 -12.04 5.34 -5.50
CA LEU A 20 -11.71 4.01 -5.02
C LEU A 20 -10.59 3.37 -5.79
N GLU A 21 -10.52 3.66 -7.06
CA GLU A 21 -9.50 3.03 -7.89
C GLU A 21 -8.11 3.49 -7.52
N ALA A 22 -8.00 4.71 -7.06
CA ALA A 22 -6.70 5.26 -6.72
C ALA A 22 -6.05 4.53 -5.57
N GLU A 23 -6.81 3.80 -4.79
CA GLU A 23 -6.26 3.11 -3.65
C GLU A 23 -5.69 1.75 -3.97
N MET A 24 -5.86 1.28 -5.18
CA MET A 24 -5.41 -0.04 -5.55
C MET A 24 -4.02 -0.03 -6.12
N VAL A 25 -3.10 0.65 -5.45
CA VAL A 25 -1.73 0.77 -5.92
C VAL A 25 -0.84 -0.33 -5.40
N PHE A 26 -1.16 -0.88 -4.25
CA PHE A 26 -0.37 -1.93 -3.65
C PHE A 26 -1.18 -3.21 -3.54
N GLU A 27 -0.48 -4.33 -3.72
CA GLU A 27 -1.06 -5.65 -3.51
C GLU A 27 -0.62 -6.11 -2.13
N PRO A 28 -1.55 -6.25 -1.17
CA PRO A 28 -1.17 -6.66 0.18
C PRO A 28 -0.80 -8.13 0.25
N LYS A 29 0.19 -8.44 1.08
CA LYS A 29 0.64 -9.81 1.28
C LYS A 29 0.90 -10.02 2.76
N GLU A 30 0.01 -10.80 3.40
CA GLU A 30 0.15 -11.08 4.82
C GLU A 30 0.97 -12.33 5.03
N ASN A 31 1.77 -12.32 6.09
CA ASN A 31 2.61 -13.44 6.48
C ASN A 31 3.63 -13.80 5.40
N ILE A 32 4.07 -12.78 4.68
CA ILE A 32 5.05 -12.96 3.61
C ILE A 32 6.08 -11.85 3.69
N VAL A 33 7.35 -12.23 3.59
CA VAL A 33 8.44 -11.28 3.43
C VAL A 33 8.83 -11.29 1.96
N LEU A 34 8.74 -10.12 1.33
CA LEU A 34 9.22 -9.97 -0.02
C LEU A 34 10.72 -9.74 0.04
N LYS A 35 11.45 -10.39 -0.84
CA LYS A 35 12.90 -10.29 -0.89
C LYS A 35 13.35 -9.56 -2.13
N GLY A 36 14.42 -8.81 -2.00
CA GLY A 36 14.95 -8.05 -3.10
C GLY A 36 16.01 -7.10 -2.61
N LYS A 37 16.36 -6.14 -3.43
CA LYS A 37 17.39 -5.18 -3.07
C LYS A 37 16.83 -4.14 -2.13
N ILE A 38 17.42 -4.00 -0.96
CA ILE A 38 16.95 -3.09 0.07
C ILE A 38 17.39 -1.67 -0.23
N SER A 39 16.46 -0.75 -0.16
CA SER A 39 16.74 0.67 -0.32
C SER A 39 16.98 1.30 1.04
N THR A 40 16.10 1.02 2.00
CA THR A 40 16.24 1.59 3.32
C THR A 40 15.43 0.78 4.32
N VAL A 41 15.80 0.90 5.60
CA VAL A 41 15.07 0.26 6.70
C VAL A 41 14.85 1.33 7.76
N LYS A 42 13.59 1.49 8.19
CA LYS A 42 13.24 2.44 9.25
C LYS A 42 12.71 1.69 10.45
N THR A 43 13.15 2.07 11.64
CA THR A 43 12.74 1.41 12.86
C THR A 43 12.06 2.33 13.86
N SER A 44 11.91 3.60 13.55
CA SER A 44 11.27 4.52 14.48
C SER A 44 9.77 4.23 14.56
N LYS A 45 9.18 4.66 15.66
CA LYS A 45 7.78 4.33 15.93
C LYS A 45 6.83 4.79 14.85
N LYS A 46 7.12 5.88 14.20
CA LYS A 46 6.18 6.42 13.23
C LYS A 46 6.04 5.55 11.98
N TYR A 47 6.93 4.58 11.80
CA TYR A 47 6.87 3.69 10.65
C TYR A 47 6.39 2.28 11.00
N ARG A 48 5.82 2.10 12.18
CA ARG A 48 5.45 0.76 12.65
C ARG A 48 4.03 0.34 12.30
N SER A 49 3.34 1.08 11.48
CA SER A 49 2.03 0.65 10.99
C SER A 49 2.12 0.37 9.51
N VAL A 50 1.19 -0.44 9.03
CA VAL A 50 1.15 -0.75 7.60
C VAL A 50 0.96 0.53 6.80
N GLU A 51 0.07 1.40 7.27
CA GLU A 51 -0.19 2.65 6.56
C GLU A 51 1.05 3.52 6.46
N ALA A 52 1.80 3.63 7.55
CA ALA A 52 2.96 4.48 7.55
C ALA A 52 4.09 3.89 6.70
N CYS A 53 4.26 2.57 6.78
CA CYS A 53 5.29 1.90 5.97
C CYS A 53 4.95 2.00 4.49
N GLN A 54 3.68 1.83 4.15
CA GLN A 54 3.24 1.99 2.77
C GLN A 54 3.42 3.42 2.28
N ALA A 55 3.11 4.40 3.13
CA ALA A 55 3.26 5.79 2.75
C ALA A 55 4.72 6.13 2.48
N LEU A 56 5.62 5.54 3.24
CA LEU A 56 7.04 5.74 2.99
C LEU A 56 7.42 5.21 1.61
N CYS A 57 6.90 4.04 1.26
CA CYS A 57 7.15 3.49 -0.07
C CYS A 57 6.58 4.38 -1.15
N GLU A 58 5.37 4.86 -0.94
CA GLU A 58 4.73 5.73 -1.93
C GLU A 58 5.50 7.01 -2.17
N SER A 59 6.17 7.50 -1.15
CA SER A 59 6.92 8.73 -1.28
C SER A 59 8.22 8.56 -2.07
N ARG A 60 8.60 7.33 -2.38
CA ARG A 60 9.84 7.05 -3.08
C ARG A 60 9.54 6.46 -4.44
N SER A 61 9.97 7.13 -5.50
CA SER A 61 9.70 6.67 -6.86
C SER A 61 10.34 5.32 -7.14
N SER A 62 11.42 5.00 -6.46
CA SER A 62 12.12 3.74 -6.71
C SER A 62 11.65 2.60 -5.81
N CYS A 63 10.62 2.82 -4.99
CA CYS A 63 10.14 1.75 -4.13
C CYS A 63 9.27 0.77 -4.91
N ALA A 64 9.65 -0.49 -4.91
CA ALA A 64 8.86 -1.54 -5.55
C ALA A 64 8.00 -2.28 -4.55
N ALA A 65 8.40 -2.29 -3.28
CA ALA A 65 7.66 -3.02 -2.26
C ALA A 65 8.11 -2.57 -0.88
N PHE A 66 7.25 -2.82 0.11
CA PHE A 66 7.61 -2.58 1.50
C PHE A 66 7.32 -3.83 2.32
N ILE A 67 8.04 -3.98 3.43
CA ILE A 67 7.82 -5.06 4.37
C ILE A 67 7.81 -4.47 5.76
N LEU A 68 6.71 -4.71 6.48
CA LEU A 68 6.63 -4.35 7.88
C LEU A 68 6.79 -5.60 8.71
N ASN A 69 7.82 -5.62 9.56
CA ASN A 69 7.98 -6.71 10.51
C ASN A 69 7.31 -6.24 11.80
N THR A 70 6.19 -6.87 12.15
CA THR A 70 5.38 -6.41 13.26
C THR A 70 6.04 -6.69 14.60
N GLN A 71 6.88 -7.70 14.67
CA GLN A 71 7.55 -8.02 15.92
C GLN A 71 8.72 -7.08 16.20
N LYS A 72 9.53 -6.83 15.18
CA LYS A 72 10.68 -5.95 15.34
C LYS A 72 10.34 -4.48 15.18
N GLY A 73 9.22 -4.18 14.58
CA GLY A 73 8.83 -2.81 14.33
C GLY A 73 9.67 -2.15 13.24
N SER A 74 10.07 -2.91 12.24
CA SER A 74 10.90 -2.37 11.16
C SER A 74 10.12 -2.30 9.86
N CYS A 75 10.34 -1.20 9.14
CA CYS A 75 9.76 -0.98 7.82
C CYS A 75 10.88 -1.00 6.81
N THR A 76 10.86 -1.97 5.91
CA THR A 76 11.89 -2.15 4.89
C THR A 76 11.34 -1.77 3.53
N ILE A 77 12.10 -1.00 2.78
CA ILE A 77 11.76 -0.56 1.44
C ILE A 77 12.66 -1.26 0.44
N LEU A 78 12.07 -1.88 -0.56
CA LEU A 78 12.81 -2.61 -1.59
C LEU A 78 12.77 -1.87 -2.91
N LYS A 79 13.89 -1.91 -3.63
CA LYS A 79 13.96 -1.36 -4.98
C LYS A 79 13.42 -2.32 -6.02
N ASN A 80 13.47 -3.61 -5.75
CA ASN A 80 12.90 -4.63 -6.63
C ASN A 80 12.52 -5.83 -5.78
N VAL A 81 11.80 -6.75 -6.38
CA VAL A 81 11.35 -7.96 -5.70
C VAL A 81 11.81 -9.16 -6.52
N SER A 82 12.52 -10.08 -5.87
CA SER A 82 13.02 -11.26 -6.53
C SER A 82 12.35 -12.55 -6.06
N SER A 83 11.85 -12.58 -4.82
CA SER A 83 11.21 -13.78 -4.30
C SER A 83 10.34 -13.45 -3.10
N GLU A 84 9.63 -14.45 -2.60
CA GLU A 84 8.78 -14.34 -1.41
C GLU A 84 9.12 -15.45 -0.44
N VAL A 85 9.04 -15.14 0.85
CA VAL A 85 9.30 -16.12 1.89
C VAL A 85 8.21 -15.99 2.94
N SER A 86 7.73 -17.12 3.44
CA SER A 86 6.72 -17.12 4.50
C SER A 86 7.31 -16.62 5.80
N ASN A 87 6.57 -15.77 6.51
CA ASN A 87 6.99 -15.24 7.81
C ASN A 87 5.76 -14.66 8.50
N GLU A 88 5.35 -15.29 9.60
CA GLU A 88 4.11 -14.88 10.25
C GLU A 88 4.16 -13.49 10.87
N ASP A 89 5.34 -12.91 11.03
CA ASP A 89 5.48 -11.58 11.60
C ASP A 89 5.56 -10.49 10.55
N ALA A 90 5.36 -10.82 9.30
CA ALA A 90 5.56 -9.87 8.22
C ALA A 90 4.25 -9.52 7.52
N ILE A 91 4.12 -8.24 7.18
CA ILE A 91 3.08 -7.74 6.31
C ILE A 91 3.76 -6.96 5.23
N SER A 92 3.55 -7.37 3.98
CA SER A 92 4.23 -6.74 2.85
C SER A 92 3.23 -6.17 1.88
N GLY A 93 3.70 -5.26 1.04
CA GLY A 93 2.91 -4.71 -0.04
C GLY A 93 3.75 -4.62 -1.29
N LEU A 94 3.22 -5.16 -2.38
CA LEU A 94 3.88 -5.11 -3.67
C LEU A 94 3.27 -3.98 -4.48
N ARG A 95 4.11 -3.05 -4.91
CA ARG A 95 3.63 -1.90 -5.67
C ARG A 95 3.37 -2.33 -7.11
N LYS A 96 2.20 -1.98 -7.59
CA LYS A 96 1.80 -2.35 -8.95
C LYS A 96 2.13 -1.31 -9.99
#